data_03f6d1952b30364077493ccd6bf73424
#
_entry.id   03f6d1952b30364077493ccd6bf73424
#
_cell.length_a   1.000
_cell.length_b   1.000
_cell.length_c   1.000
_cell.angle_alpha   90.00
_cell.angle_beta   90.00
_cell.angle_gamma   90.00
#
_symmetry.space_group_name_H-M   'P 1'
#
loop_
_entity.id
_entity.type
_entity.pdbx_description
1 polymer ?
#
loop_
_entity_poly.entity_id
_entity_poly.type
_entity_poly.pdbx_seq_one_letter_code
_entity_poly.pdbx_strand_id
1 'polypeptide(L)'
;MDLYGTTKEQLGWLAINSRRNAALNPLAAYQDPISMDDYLGARPISSPLGLYDCDVPVDGSIAVVVSHRDHAAACPNPPVSVEAIGGTYGAGGWFHRDDFPKMASVEAAAQMWSRTDLTPGDLDVAELYDGFTFLTFAWLEALGICGDGEAGPFVEGATRIAMDGELPLNTYGGQLSAGRMHGYWVLHEACLQLRGQAGQRQLQQRPETAVVTAGGGPIAGCMLLTR
;
A
#
# COMPACT_ATOMS: atom_id res chain seq x y z
N MET A 1 0.00 -2.49 -19.11
CA MET A 1 1.05 -2.10 -20.04
C MET A 1 0.45 -1.73 -21.37
N ASP A 2 -0.16 -2.63 -22.11
CA ASP A 2 -0.64 -2.34 -23.48
C ASP A 2 -1.68 -1.19 -23.55
N LEU A 3 -2.59 -1.12 -22.58
CA LEU A 3 -3.67 -0.13 -22.60
C LEU A 3 -3.18 1.30 -22.33
N TYR A 4 -2.23 1.45 -21.39
CA TYR A 4 -1.80 2.76 -20.88
C TYR A 4 -0.31 3.08 -21.11
N GLY A 5 0.41 2.19 -21.83
CA GLY A 5 1.84 2.38 -22.08
C GLY A 5 2.73 2.24 -20.82
N THR A 6 2.21 1.68 -19.74
CA THR A 6 2.98 1.42 -18.52
C THR A 6 4.24 0.62 -18.81
N THR A 7 5.38 1.07 -18.35
CA THR A 7 6.67 0.41 -18.58
C THR A 7 7.07 -0.47 -17.39
N LYS A 8 8.06 -1.33 -17.62
CA LYS A 8 8.62 -2.16 -16.55
C LYS A 8 9.37 -1.33 -15.52
N GLU A 9 10.06 -0.29 -15.96
CA GLU A 9 10.78 0.64 -15.10
C GLU A 9 9.83 1.35 -14.12
N GLN A 10 8.63 1.69 -14.56
CA GLN A 10 7.62 2.29 -13.68
C GLN A 10 7.20 1.34 -12.56
N LEU A 11 7.02 0.04 -12.85
CA LEU A 11 6.83 -0.97 -11.79
C LEU A 11 8.07 -1.08 -10.88
N GLY A 12 9.27 -0.96 -11.46
CA GLY A 12 10.55 -1.00 -10.73
C GLY A 12 10.67 0.08 -9.66
N TRP A 13 10.13 1.26 -9.88
CA TRP A 13 10.17 2.33 -8.88
C TRP A 13 9.44 1.97 -7.59
N LEU A 14 8.39 1.15 -7.66
CA LEU A 14 7.73 0.61 -6.46
C LEU A 14 8.65 -0.33 -5.68
N ALA A 15 9.30 -1.27 -6.38
CA ALA A 15 10.21 -2.22 -5.75
C ALA A 15 11.42 -1.50 -5.12
N ILE A 16 11.98 -0.49 -5.79
CA ILE A 16 13.07 0.33 -5.29
C ILE A 16 12.64 1.12 -4.05
N ASN A 17 11.46 1.76 -4.08
CA ASN A 17 10.92 2.47 -2.93
C ASN A 17 10.70 1.52 -1.74
N SER A 18 10.10 0.36 -1.97
CA SER A 18 9.90 -0.67 -0.94
C SER A 18 11.23 -1.07 -0.29
N ARG A 19 12.29 -1.32 -1.08
CA ARG A 19 13.61 -1.67 -0.55
C ARG A 19 14.26 -0.54 0.22
N ARG A 20 14.12 0.70 -0.25
CA ARG A 20 14.61 1.88 0.47
C ARG A 20 13.96 1.99 1.86
N ASN A 21 12.64 1.82 1.92
CA ASN A 21 11.89 1.87 3.17
C ASN A 21 12.20 0.68 4.08
N ALA A 22 12.33 -0.53 3.52
CA ALA A 22 12.69 -1.75 4.24
C ALA A 22 14.08 -1.67 4.90
N ALA A 23 15.03 -0.93 4.32
CA ALA A 23 16.34 -0.69 4.92
C ALA A 23 16.25 0.01 6.30
N LEU A 24 15.16 0.72 6.57
CA LEU A 24 14.88 1.36 7.86
C LEU A 24 14.09 0.45 8.82
N ASN A 25 13.69 -0.74 8.37
CA ASN A 25 12.87 -1.67 9.14
C ASN A 25 13.69 -2.89 9.58
N PRO A 26 14.06 -2.99 10.87
CA PRO A 26 14.86 -4.11 11.34
C PRO A 26 14.13 -5.47 11.26
N LEU A 27 12.82 -5.47 11.07
CA LEU A 27 12.01 -6.68 10.91
C LEU A 27 11.80 -7.09 9.45
N ALA A 28 12.24 -6.27 8.49
CA ALA A 28 12.09 -6.58 7.07
C ALA A 28 12.97 -7.77 6.66
N ALA A 29 12.42 -8.64 5.83
CA ALA A 29 13.12 -9.82 5.31
C ALA A 29 14.30 -9.43 4.42
N TYR A 30 14.15 -8.35 3.63
CA TYR A 30 15.19 -7.83 2.76
C TYR A 30 15.40 -6.34 3.04
N GLN A 31 16.61 -5.98 3.45
CA GLN A 31 16.96 -4.61 3.85
C GLN A 31 17.95 -3.94 2.90
N ASP A 32 18.58 -4.68 2.01
CA ASP A 32 19.57 -4.13 1.07
C ASP A 32 18.86 -3.36 -0.05
N PRO A 33 19.15 -2.08 -0.26
CA PRO A 33 18.62 -1.32 -1.39
C PRO A 33 18.94 -1.97 -2.74
N ILE A 34 18.11 -1.75 -3.72
CA ILE A 34 18.31 -2.20 -5.11
C ILE A 34 18.28 -1.01 -6.06
N SER A 35 19.02 -1.12 -7.15
CA SER A 35 19.00 -0.20 -8.28
C SER A 35 17.97 -0.61 -9.33
N MET A 36 17.74 0.27 -10.31
CA MET A 36 16.91 -0.07 -11.48
C MET A 36 17.53 -1.19 -12.30
N ASP A 37 18.88 -1.22 -12.41
CA ASP A 37 19.58 -2.28 -13.13
C ASP A 37 19.43 -3.64 -12.43
N ASP A 38 19.47 -3.67 -11.09
CA ASP A 38 19.18 -4.89 -10.32
C ASP A 38 17.74 -5.36 -10.57
N TYR A 39 16.78 -4.44 -10.58
CA TYR A 39 15.38 -4.76 -10.83
C TYR A 39 15.15 -5.33 -12.24
N LEU A 40 15.69 -4.65 -13.26
CA LEU A 40 15.55 -5.09 -14.66
C LEU A 40 16.32 -6.39 -14.95
N GLY A 41 17.46 -6.61 -14.29
CA GLY A 41 18.27 -7.83 -14.38
C GLY A 41 17.71 -9.01 -13.58
N ALA A 42 16.67 -8.81 -12.78
CA ALA A 42 16.12 -9.85 -11.93
C ALA A 42 15.52 -11.02 -12.72
N ARG A 43 15.57 -12.21 -12.12
CA ARG A 43 15.02 -13.43 -12.71
C ARG A 43 13.51 -13.23 -13.04
N PRO A 44 13.08 -13.49 -14.28
CA PRO A 44 11.68 -13.47 -14.64
C PRO A 44 10.91 -14.57 -13.90
N ILE A 45 9.69 -14.27 -13.46
CA ILE A 45 8.76 -15.22 -12.85
C ILE A 45 7.65 -15.58 -13.83
N SER A 46 6.92 -14.56 -14.31
CA SER A 46 5.89 -14.69 -15.34
C SER A 46 5.81 -13.35 -16.09
N SER A 47 6.22 -13.33 -17.36
CA SER A 47 6.28 -12.07 -18.12
C SER A 47 4.97 -11.27 -18.04
N PRO A 48 5.04 -9.98 -17.76
CA PRO A 48 6.23 -9.12 -17.65
C PRO A 48 6.88 -9.10 -16.25
N LEU A 49 6.36 -9.84 -15.26
CA LEU A 49 6.78 -9.76 -13.86
C LEU A 49 8.06 -10.55 -13.58
N GLY A 50 8.96 -9.94 -12.84
CA GLY A 50 10.20 -10.53 -12.32
C GLY A 50 10.14 -10.78 -10.82
N LEU A 51 11.26 -11.21 -10.25
CA LEU A 51 11.36 -11.57 -8.82
C LEU A 51 10.95 -10.42 -7.90
N TYR A 52 11.36 -9.20 -8.21
CA TYR A 52 11.08 -8.02 -7.38
C TYR A 52 9.67 -7.44 -7.58
N ASP A 53 8.90 -7.99 -8.51
CA ASP A 53 7.47 -7.67 -8.66
C ASP A 53 6.58 -8.50 -7.74
N CYS A 54 7.13 -9.50 -7.05
CA CYS A 54 6.41 -10.45 -6.23
C CYS A 54 6.72 -10.24 -4.75
N ASP A 55 5.73 -10.46 -3.91
CA ASP A 55 5.87 -10.39 -2.46
C ASP A 55 6.79 -11.50 -1.89
N VAL A 56 7.28 -11.26 -0.68
CA VAL A 56 8.21 -12.15 0.02
C VAL A 56 7.44 -13.01 1.04
N PRO A 57 7.45 -14.34 0.92
CA PRO A 57 6.88 -15.19 1.94
C PRO A 57 7.68 -15.11 3.24
N VAL A 58 6.98 -14.92 4.36
CA VAL A 58 7.55 -14.86 5.71
C VAL A 58 6.63 -15.54 6.71
N ASP A 59 7.18 -15.96 7.82
CA ASP A 59 6.43 -16.37 9.00
C ASP A 59 6.29 -15.18 9.95
N GLY A 60 5.07 -14.91 10.40
CA GLY A 60 4.81 -13.81 11.31
C GLY A 60 3.38 -13.80 11.82
N SER A 61 3.12 -12.98 12.84
CA SER A 61 1.76 -12.74 13.32
C SER A 61 1.62 -11.29 13.78
N ILE A 62 0.45 -10.72 13.54
CA ILE A 62 0.09 -9.37 13.97
C ILE A 62 -1.25 -9.47 14.68
N ALA A 63 -1.34 -8.86 15.85
CA ALA A 63 -2.58 -8.74 16.60
C ALA A 63 -3.07 -7.30 16.58
N VAL A 64 -4.33 -7.11 16.25
CA VAL A 64 -5.01 -5.81 16.26
C VAL A 64 -6.18 -5.90 17.23
N VAL A 65 -6.24 -4.97 18.17
CA VAL A 65 -7.35 -4.84 19.11
C VAL A 65 -8.26 -3.71 18.63
N VAL A 66 -9.50 -4.05 18.33
CA VAL A 66 -10.56 -3.08 17.99
C VAL A 66 -11.52 -2.97 19.16
N SER A 67 -11.82 -1.74 19.57
CA SER A 67 -12.76 -1.47 20.65
C SER A 67 -13.70 -0.33 20.30
N HIS A 68 -14.79 -0.19 21.06
CA HIS A 68 -15.66 0.96 20.94
C HIS A 68 -14.89 2.24 21.38
N ARG A 69 -15.17 3.37 20.72
CA ARG A 69 -14.46 4.64 20.99
C ARG A 69 -14.54 5.10 22.44
N ASP A 70 -15.62 4.76 23.16
CA ASP A 70 -15.78 5.10 24.58
C ASP A 70 -14.69 4.48 25.47
N HIS A 71 -14.01 3.43 24.99
CA HIS A 71 -12.89 2.79 25.68
C HIS A 71 -11.53 3.40 25.31
N ALA A 72 -11.48 4.33 24.37
CA ALA A 72 -10.23 4.91 23.86
C ALA A 72 -9.36 5.52 24.96
N ALA A 73 -9.99 6.24 25.91
CA ALA A 73 -9.28 6.87 27.04
C ALA A 73 -8.62 5.87 28.02
N ALA A 74 -9.07 4.61 28.01
CA ALA A 74 -8.50 3.54 28.86
C ALA A 74 -7.39 2.74 28.15
N CYS A 75 -7.13 3.01 26.87
CA CYS A 75 -6.11 2.32 26.11
C CYS A 75 -4.70 2.81 26.50
N PRO A 76 -3.72 1.90 26.60
CA PRO A 76 -2.34 2.26 26.97
C PRO A 76 -1.63 3.08 25.89
N ASN A 77 -2.06 2.95 24.63
CA ASN A 77 -1.52 3.69 23.49
C ASN A 77 -2.57 4.68 22.97
N PRO A 78 -2.13 5.80 22.36
CA PRO A 78 -3.05 6.70 21.69
C PRO A 78 -3.95 5.93 20.72
N PRO A 79 -5.27 6.12 20.77
CA PRO A 79 -6.18 5.43 19.86
C PRO A 79 -5.95 5.90 18.42
N VAL A 80 -6.19 5.01 17.48
CA VAL A 80 -6.31 5.32 16.06
C VAL A 80 -7.78 5.04 15.69
N SER A 81 -8.45 6.02 15.14
CA SER A 81 -9.85 5.92 14.75
C SER A 81 -9.98 5.25 13.38
N VAL A 82 -10.97 4.40 13.22
CA VAL A 82 -11.43 3.95 11.91
C VAL A 82 -12.46 4.96 11.43
N GLU A 83 -12.08 5.78 10.47
CA GLU A 83 -12.91 6.82 9.88
C GLU A 83 -13.91 6.22 8.89
N ALA A 84 -13.43 5.44 7.95
CA ALA A 84 -14.27 4.79 6.95
C ALA A 84 -13.68 3.44 6.54
N ILE A 85 -14.54 2.53 6.09
CA ILE A 85 -14.15 1.24 5.54
C ILE A 85 -14.87 0.99 4.23
N GLY A 86 -14.19 0.31 3.32
CA GLY A 86 -14.77 -0.23 2.10
C GLY A 86 -14.29 -1.64 1.86
N GLY A 87 -15.13 -2.46 1.28
CA GLY A 87 -14.76 -3.82 0.97
C GLY A 87 -15.72 -4.44 -0.02
N THR A 88 -15.21 -5.26 -0.90
CA THR A 88 -16.03 -5.99 -1.85
C THR A 88 -15.47 -7.40 -2.08
N TYR A 89 -16.38 -8.29 -2.28
CA TYR A 89 -16.12 -9.64 -2.74
C TYR A 89 -16.65 -9.71 -4.17
N GLY A 90 -15.73 -9.61 -5.14
CA GLY A 90 -16.10 -9.60 -6.56
C GLY A 90 -16.70 -10.91 -7.02
N ALA A 91 -17.65 -10.84 -7.92
CA ALA A 91 -18.19 -11.99 -8.61
C ALA A 91 -17.17 -12.52 -9.62
N GLY A 92 -16.54 -13.64 -9.29
CA GLY A 92 -15.56 -14.30 -10.15
C GLY A 92 -14.15 -13.74 -10.04
N GLY A 93 -13.21 -14.34 -10.76
CA GLY A 93 -11.82 -13.88 -10.83
C GLY A 93 -11.69 -12.63 -11.68
N TRP A 94 -10.63 -11.89 -11.47
CA TRP A 94 -10.26 -10.69 -12.23
C TRP A 94 -10.27 -10.89 -13.76
N PHE A 95 -9.93 -12.10 -14.22
CA PHE A 95 -9.96 -12.50 -15.62
C PHE A 95 -11.39 -12.69 -16.21
N HIS A 96 -12.42 -12.56 -15.38
CA HIS A 96 -13.82 -12.57 -15.82
C HIS A 96 -14.42 -11.15 -15.87
N ARG A 97 -13.65 -10.11 -15.60
CA ARG A 97 -14.14 -8.73 -15.63
C ARG A 97 -13.95 -8.15 -17.01
N ASP A 98 -15.02 -7.58 -17.57
CA ASP A 98 -14.99 -6.92 -18.88
C ASP A 98 -14.24 -5.58 -18.84
N ASP A 99 -14.09 -4.99 -17.63
CA ASP A 99 -13.46 -3.69 -17.38
C ASP A 99 -12.02 -3.81 -16.84
N PHE A 100 -11.39 -5.00 -16.94
CA PHE A 100 -9.99 -5.16 -16.56
C PHE A 100 -9.10 -4.10 -17.28
N PRO A 101 -8.16 -3.41 -16.60
CA PRO A 101 -7.54 -3.74 -15.32
C PRO A 101 -8.26 -3.24 -14.06
N LYS A 102 -9.45 -2.71 -14.14
CA LYS A 102 -10.25 -2.38 -12.94
C LYS A 102 -10.61 -3.67 -12.20
N MET A 103 -10.45 -3.64 -10.89
CA MET A 103 -10.63 -4.79 -10.02
C MET A 103 -11.51 -4.43 -8.84
N ALA A 104 -11.74 -5.36 -7.92
CA ALA A 104 -12.56 -5.15 -6.73
C ALA A 104 -12.11 -3.98 -5.84
N SER A 105 -10.87 -3.50 -6.01
CA SER A 105 -10.34 -2.29 -5.38
C SER A 105 -11.16 -1.04 -5.69
N VAL A 106 -11.71 -0.92 -6.91
CA VAL A 106 -12.50 0.25 -7.33
C VAL A 106 -13.78 0.35 -6.52
N GLU A 107 -14.53 -0.73 -6.39
CA GLU A 107 -15.77 -0.77 -5.62
C GLU A 107 -15.47 -0.59 -4.11
N ALA A 108 -14.39 -1.19 -3.61
CA ALA A 108 -13.99 -1.03 -2.21
C ALA A 108 -13.63 0.43 -1.90
N ALA A 109 -12.83 1.08 -2.73
CA ALA A 109 -12.46 2.49 -2.58
C ALA A 109 -13.68 3.40 -2.67
N ALA A 110 -14.54 3.22 -3.67
CA ALA A 110 -15.78 3.99 -3.81
C ALA A 110 -16.67 3.86 -2.58
N GLN A 111 -16.80 2.65 -2.02
CA GLN A 111 -17.56 2.43 -0.80
C GLN A 111 -16.94 3.14 0.41
N MET A 112 -15.62 3.13 0.56
CA MET A 112 -14.92 3.82 1.65
C MET A 112 -15.14 5.33 1.54
N TRP A 113 -14.90 5.93 0.38
CA TRP A 113 -15.06 7.36 0.16
C TRP A 113 -16.50 7.84 0.32
N SER A 114 -17.50 6.99 0.06
CA SER A 114 -18.92 7.35 0.29
C SER A 114 -19.30 7.49 1.76
N ARG A 115 -18.41 7.18 2.70
CA ARG A 115 -18.64 7.13 4.15
C ARG A 115 -17.88 8.18 4.95
N THR A 116 -17.21 9.09 4.27
CA THR A 116 -16.42 10.16 4.88
C THR A 116 -16.50 11.42 4.02
N ASP A 117 -16.24 12.56 4.63
CA ASP A 117 -16.09 13.84 3.92
C ASP A 117 -14.64 14.09 3.47
N LEU A 118 -13.69 13.22 3.89
CA LEU A 118 -12.30 13.29 3.44
C LEU A 118 -12.15 12.84 1.98
N THR A 119 -11.10 13.32 1.35
CA THR A 119 -10.79 13.11 -0.07
C THR A 119 -9.38 12.50 -0.22
N PRO A 120 -8.99 12.01 -1.40
CA PRO A 120 -7.61 11.56 -1.64
C PRO A 120 -6.54 12.63 -1.33
N GLY A 121 -6.89 13.92 -1.47
CA GLY A 121 -6.00 15.04 -1.14
C GLY A 121 -5.73 15.25 0.36
N ASP A 122 -6.50 14.60 1.22
CA ASP A 122 -6.34 14.66 2.67
C ASP A 122 -5.47 13.52 3.23
N LEU A 123 -4.93 12.66 2.36
CA LEU A 123 -4.09 11.53 2.76
C LEU A 123 -2.65 11.98 3.04
N ASP A 124 -2.14 11.67 4.23
CA ASP A 124 -0.76 11.93 4.62
C ASP A 124 0.18 10.73 4.39
N VAL A 125 -0.36 9.51 4.40
CA VAL A 125 0.39 8.27 4.17
C VAL A 125 -0.51 7.19 3.57
N ALA A 126 0.04 6.39 2.68
CA ALA A 126 -0.64 5.26 2.07
C ALA A 126 0.14 3.96 2.31
N GLU A 127 -0.50 3.02 2.99
CA GLU A 127 0.02 1.67 3.19
C GLU A 127 -0.81 0.71 2.34
N LEU A 128 -0.37 0.51 1.10
CA LEU A 128 -1.13 -0.20 0.09
C LEU A 128 -0.68 -1.65 -0.04
N TYR A 129 -1.63 -2.52 -0.35
CA TYR A 129 -1.36 -3.93 -0.63
C TYR A 129 -0.52 -4.08 -1.90
N ASP A 130 0.67 -4.60 -1.75
CA ASP A 130 1.67 -4.78 -2.77
C ASP A 130 2.10 -6.25 -2.91
N GLY A 131 1.14 -7.17 -2.92
CA GLY A 131 1.40 -8.58 -3.21
C GLY A 131 2.06 -8.80 -4.58
N PHE A 132 1.80 -7.87 -5.50
CA PHE A 132 2.52 -7.66 -6.75
C PHE A 132 2.59 -6.15 -7.04
N THR A 133 3.63 -5.70 -7.73
CA THR A 133 3.80 -4.26 -8.06
C THR A 133 2.57 -3.66 -8.75
N PHE A 134 1.96 -4.36 -9.70
CA PHE A 134 0.78 -3.86 -10.42
C PHE A 134 -0.47 -3.70 -9.53
N LEU A 135 -0.57 -4.41 -8.40
CA LEU A 135 -1.69 -4.23 -7.46
C LEU A 135 -1.61 -2.88 -6.76
N THR A 136 -0.40 -2.40 -6.49
CA THR A 136 -0.21 -1.06 -5.95
C THR A 136 -0.69 0.01 -6.95
N PHE A 137 -0.41 -0.17 -8.24
CA PHE A 137 -0.93 0.72 -9.28
C PHE A 137 -2.46 0.73 -9.29
N ALA A 138 -3.05 -0.46 -9.28
CA ALA A 138 -4.51 -0.58 -9.22
C ALA A 138 -5.13 0.09 -7.99
N TRP A 139 -4.45 0.07 -6.84
CA TRP A 139 -4.90 0.77 -5.65
C TRP A 139 -4.71 2.29 -5.73
N LEU A 140 -3.60 2.79 -6.28
CA LEU A 140 -3.39 4.23 -6.49
C LEU A 140 -4.49 4.83 -7.35
N GLU A 141 -4.86 4.16 -8.44
CA GLU A 141 -5.94 4.57 -9.34
C GLU A 141 -7.32 4.41 -8.70
N ALA A 142 -7.59 3.26 -8.06
CA ALA A 142 -8.87 3.00 -7.42
C ALA A 142 -9.20 3.97 -6.28
N LEU A 143 -8.20 4.40 -5.52
CA LEU A 143 -8.32 5.40 -4.45
C LEU A 143 -8.45 6.83 -4.99
N GLY A 144 -8.23 7.06 -6.28
CA GLY A 144 -8.25 8.38 -6.89
C GLY A 144 -7.03 9.25 -6.54
N ILE A 145 -5.93 8.64 -6.11
CA ILE A 145 -4.64 9.32 -5.87
C ILE A 145 -4.07 9.83 -7.20
N CYS A 146 -4.30 9.07 -8.26
CA CYS A 146 -4.03 9.46 -9.65
C CYS A 146 -5.16 8.96 -10.56
N GLY A 147 -5.23 9.43 -11.78
CA GLY A 147 -6.21 8.98 -12.77
C GLY A 147 -5.91 7.59 -13.33
N ASP A 148 -6.89 7.02 -14.04
CA ASP A 148 -6.75 5.72 -14.72
C ASP A 148 -5.56 5.75 -15.70
N GLY A 149 -4.61 4.82 -15.54
CA GLY A 149 -3.39 4.74 -16.35
C GLY A 149 -2.26 5.69 -15.93
N GLU A 150 -2.45 6.49 -14.89
CA GLU A 150 -1.48 7.48 -14.43
C GLU A 150 -0.61 7.00 -13.26
N ALA A 151 -0.85 5.81 -12.72
CA ALA A 151 -0.05 5.29 -11.61
C ALA A 151 1.44 5.14 -11.97
N GLY A 152 1.76 4.74 -13.21
CA GLY A 152 3.14 4.65 -13.69
C GLY A 152 3.87 6.00 -13.63
N PRO A 153 3.39 7.05 -14.31
CA PRO A 153 3.93 8.40 -14.20
C PRO A 153 3.95 8.95 -12.77
N PHE A 154 2.94 8.63 -11.95
CA PHE A 154 2.86 9.06 -10.55
C PHE A 154 4.05 8.57 -9.71
N VAL A 155 4.47 7.31 -9.88
CA VAL A 155 5.56 6.72 -9.09
C VAL A 155 6.95 6.89 -9.71
N GLU A 156 7.04 7.48 -10.89
CA GLU A 156 8.30 7.59 -11.64
C GLU A 156 9.38 8.33 -10.82
N GLY A 157 10.59 7.76 -10.79
CA GLY A 157 11.69 8.26 -9.97
C GLY A 157 11.52 8.00 -8.47
N ALA A 158 10.39 7.45 -8.03
CA ALA A 158 10.04 7.21 -6.63
C ALA A 158 10.10 8.45 -5.72
N THR A 159 10.02 9.66 -6.29
CA THR A 159 10.14 10.92 -5.52
C THR A 159 8.85 11.27 -4.81
N ARG A 160 7.71 11.15 -5.48
CA ARG A 160 6.39 11.48 -4.90
C ARG A 160 5.97 10.51 -3.80
N ILE A 161 6.44 9.25 -3.87
CA ILE A 161 6.11 8.16 -2.94
C ILE A 161 7.18 7.90 -1.88
N ALA A 162 8.27 8.69 -1.88
CA ALA A 162 9.33 8.61 -0.88
C ALA A 162 8.84 9.01 0.52
N MET A 163 9.61 8.71 1.56
CA MET A 163 9.30 9.06 2.96
C MET A 163 9.13 10.58 3.18
N ASP A 164 9.75 11.39 2.35
CA ASP A 164 9.66 12.86 2.32
C ASP A 164 8.94 13.37 1.07
N GLY A 165 8.25 12.50 0.36
CA GLY A 165 7.50 12.81 -0.85
C GLY A 165 6.11 13.34 -0.59
N GLU A 166 5.35 13.51 -1.67
CA GLU A 166 3.96 14.00 -1.64
C GLU A 166 3.02 13.06 -0.89
N LEU A 167 3.15 11.75 -1.12
CA LEU A 167 2.39 10.71 -0.45
C LEU A 167 3.30 9.52 -0.13
N PRO A 168 3.92 9.47 1.06
CA PRO A 168 4.73 8.34 1.47
C PRO A 168 3.99 7.01 1.34
N LEU A 169 4.63 6.05 0.67
CA LEU A 169 4.01 4.78 0.32
C LEU A 169 4.76 3.62 0.95
N ASN A 170 4.02 2.74 1.66
CA ASN A 170 4.54 1.49 2.25
C ASN A 170 5.80 1.72 3.07
N THR A 171 5.68 2.56 4.10
CA THR A 171 6.79 3.06 4.91
C THR A 171 7.57 1.96 5.65
N TYR A 172 6.96 0.79 5.87
CA TYR A 172 7.61 -0.38 6.46
C TYR A 172 8.43 -1.23 5.47
N GLY A 173 8.34 -0.94 4.18
CA GLY A 173 9.01 -1.67 3.11
C GLY A 173 8.10 -2.58 2.29
N GLY A 174 6.78 -2.55 2.54
CA GLY A 174 5.81 -3.32 1.79
C GLY A 174 5.96 -4.83 1.90
N GLN A 175 5.06 -5.56 1.30
CA GLN A 175 5.16 -7.02 1.17
C GLN A 175 6.27 -7.43 0.19
N LEU A 176 6.63 -6.53 -0.73
CA LEU A 176 7.72 -6.73 -1.71
C LEU A 176 9.10 -6.84 -1.06
N SER A 177 9.29 -6.32 0.16
CA SER A 177 10.59 -6.32 0.83
C SER A 177 10.53 -6.72 2.30
N ALA A 178 9.57 -6.21 3.06
CA ALA A 178 9.45 -6.56 4.48
C ALA A 178 8.86 -7.96 4.68
N GLY A 179 7.84 -8.33 3.90
CA GLY A 179 7.26 -9.65 3.94
C GLY A 179 5.73 -9.66 3.88
N ARG A 180 5.18 -10.74 3.37
CA ARG A 180 3.74 -10.91 3.13
C ARG A 180 2.98 -11.31 4.40
N MET A 181 2.15 -10.39 4.89
CA MET A 181 1.22 -10.62 6.00
C MET A 181 -0.24 -10.32 5.61
N HIS A 182 -0.56 -10.36 4.32
CA HIS A 182 -1.89 -10.22 3.74
C HIS A 182 -2.73 -9.03 4.26
N GLY A 183 -2.12 -7.84 4.32
CA GLY A 183 -2.80 -6.61 4.74
C GLY A 183 -2.70 -6.30 6.24
N TYR A 184 -2.28 -7.23 7.08
CA TYR A 184 -2.14 -6.93 8.52
C TYR A 184 -0.94 -6.03 8.82
N TRP A 185 0.15 -6.15 8.08
CA TRP A 185 1.33 -5.30 8.32
C TRP A 185 1.08 -3.86 7.89
N VAL A 186 0.38 -3.62 6.79
CA VAL A 186 -0.02 -2.27 6.37
C VAL A 186 -0.85 -1.58 7.48
N LEU A 187 -1.78 -2.29 8.10
CA LEU A 187 -2.58 -1.78 9.21
C LEU A 187 -1.73 -1.48 10.45
N HIS A 188 -0.81 -2.38 10.78
CA HIS A 188 0.12 -2.19 11.90
C HIS A 188 1.01 -0.95 11.69
N GLU A 189 1.62 -0.82 10.50
CA GLU A 189 2.48 0.33 10.18
C GLU A 189 1.72 1.65 10.20
N ALA A 190 0.54 1.70 9.57
CA ALA A 190 -0.31 2.89 9.62
C ALA A 190 -0.61 3.32 11.06
N CYS A 191 -0.92 2.37 11.95
CA CYS A 191 -1.12 2.67 13.37
C CYS A 191 0.15 3.22 14.03
N LEU A 192 1.34 2.70 13.70
CA LEU A 192 2.61 3.21 14.23
C LEU A 192 2.88 4.63 13.73
N GLN A 193 2.68 4.89 12.46
CA GLN A 193 2.87 6.22 11.86
C GLN A 193 1.95 7.26 12.50
N LEU A 194 0.64 6.96 12.60
CA LEU A 194 -0.35 7.83 13.22
C LEU A 194 -0.08 8.08 14.71
N ARG A 195 0.53 7.12 15.41
CA ARG A 195 0.91 7.24 16.82
C ARG A 195 2.23 7.97 17.03
N GLY A 196 3.05 8.16 16.01
CA GLY A 196 4.42 8.66 16.12
C GLY A 196 5.37 7.63 16.74
N GLN A 197 5.15 6.34 16.48
CA GLN A 197 5.85 5.20 17.07
C GLN A 197 6.59 4.34 16.05
N ALA A 198 6.71 4.77 14.78
CA ALA A 198 7.35 4.00 13.72
C ALA A 198 8.90 3.97 13.80
N GLY A 199 9.50 4.57 14.83
CA GLY A 199 10.95 4.55 15.04
C GLY A 199 11.70 5.26 13.91
N GLN A 200 12.69 4.60 13.30
CA GLN A 200 13.47 5.19 12.19
C GLN A 200 12.66 5.42 10.92
N ARG A 201 11.50 4.76 10.80
CA ARG A 201 10.57 4.93 9.67
C ARG A 201 9.54 6.03 9.91
N GLN A 202 9.56 6.66 11.07
CA GLN A 202 8.60 7.71 11.38
C GLN A 202 8.74 8.87 10.41
N LEU A 203 7.63 9.24 9.77
CA LEU A 203 7.57 10.42 8.92
C LEU A 203 7.90 11.67 9.74
N GLN A 204 8.66 12.60 9.15
CA GLN A 204 9.09 13.83 9.81
C GLN A 204 7.90 14.65 10.30
N GLN A 205 6.89 14.79 9.44
CA GLN A 205 5.59 15.31 9.83
C GLN A 205 4.72 14.11 10.20
N ARG A 206 4.31 14.06 11.47
CA ARG A 206 3.43 13.00 11.95
C ARG A 206 2.09 13.05 11.22
N PRO A 207 1.68 11.97 10.53
CA PRO A 207 0.44 11.96 9.75
C PRO A 207 -0.81 12.09 10.65
N GLU A 208 -1.86 12.68 10.11
CA GLU A 208 -3.20 12.73 10.70
C GLU A 208 -4.12 11.70 10.07
N THR A 209 -3.86 11.37 8.81
CA THR A 209 -4.66 10.44 8.01
C THR A 209 -3.79 9.37 7.38
N ALA A 210 -4.31 8.16 7.31
CA ALA A 210 -3.65 7.03 6.64
C ALA A 210 -4.70 6.17 5.92
N VAL A 211 -4.41 5.77 4.70
CA VAL A 211 -5.18 4.74 4.02
C VAL A 211 -4.44 3.42 4.05
N VAL A 212 -5.15 2.33 4.36
CA VAL A 212 -4.62 0.98 4.32
C VAL A 212 -5.47 0.12 3.40
N THR A 213 -4.83 -0.80 2.67
CA THR A 213 -5.56 -1.68 1.75
C THR A 213 -5.15 -3.15 1.91
N ALA A 214 -6.04 -4.05 1.49
CA ALA A 214 -5.80 -5.49 1.48
C ALA A 214 -6.43 -6.11 0.24
N GLY A 215 -5.75 -7.07 -0.39
CA GLY A 215 -6.18 -7.67 -1.65
C GLY A 215 -6.07 -6.70 -2.82
N GLY A 216 -7.07 -6.67 -3.69
CA GLY A 216 -7.11 -5.77 -4.85
C GLY A 216 -7.49 -6.45 -6.17
N GLY A 217 -7.50 -7.78 -6.18
CA GLY A 217 -7.99 -8.58 -7.33
C GLY A 217 -9.50 -8.86 -7.23
N PRO A 218 -9.90 -10.13 -7.03
CA PRO A 218 -11.31 -10.50 -6.88
C PRO A 218 -11.90 -10.14 -5.51
N ILE A 219 -11.06 -9.92 -4.53
CA ILE A 219 -11.40 -9.53 -3.16
C ILE A 219 -10.57 -8.31 -2.81
N ALA A 220 -11.20 -7.29 -2.28
CA ALA A 220 -10.53 -6.06 -1.88
C ALA A 220 -11.16 -5.48 -0.62
N GLY A 221 -10.32 -4.89 0.22
CA GLY A 221 -10.74 -4.11 1.37
C GLY A 221 -9.82 -2.92 1.56
N CYS A 222 -10.37 -1.82 2.02
CA CYS A 222 -9.61 -0.64 2.41
C CYS A 222 -10.21 0.01 3.65
N MET A 223 -9.38 0.74 4.35
CA MET A 223 -9.74 1.43 5.57
C MET A 223 -9.04 2.78 5.62
N LEU A 224 -9.79 3.81 5.94
CA LEU A 224 -9.25 5.13 6.25
C LEU A 224 -9.13 5.26 7.77
N LEU A 225 -7.95 5.63 8.21
CA LEU A 225 -7.60 5.78 9.62
C LEU A 225 -7.25 7.23 9.92
N THR A 226 -7.63 7.69 11.13
CA THR A 226 -7.30 9.02 11.63
C THR A 226 -6.79 8.95 13.07
N ARG A 227 -5.98 9.94 13.47
CA ARG A 227 -5.56 10.10 14.86
C ARG A 227 -6.40 11.11 15.64
#